data_ec1389626e4f730a42cc9d2f9b18f99d
#
_entry.id   ec1389626e4f730a42cc9d2f9b18f99d
#
_cell.length_a   1.000
_cell.length_b   1.000
_cell.length_c   1.000
_cell.angle_alpha   90.00
_cell.angle_beta   90.00
_cell.angle_gamma   90.00
#
_symmetry.space_group_name_H-M   'P 1'
#
loop_
_entity.id
_entity.type
_entity.pdbx_description
1 polymer ?
#
loop_
_entity_poly.entity_id
_entity_poly.type
_entity_poly.pdbx_seq_one_letter_code
_entity_poly.pdbx_strand_id
1 'polypeptide(L)'
;SVIDLPLMWEQLKRIIKPSGAVVLFGAEPFSSILRSSNLKMFKYDWVWVKTKTQHFAQAPYRPMTEHEIVSVFSFGGNAKNANPRMVYNPQGLVKCNKVCKGKKATHSEHRMRLTDQQDYIQEWTGYPTTILHFSSEGKTVHPTQKPVALMEYLIKTYTQEGETVLDFTAGSFSTGVACINTNRKFIGIEMDDTYFDIGSKRILGEINV
;
A
#
# COMPACT_ATOMS: atom_id res chain seq x y z
N SER A 1 -13.85 13.51 -12.52
CA SER A 1 -12.99 13.32 -13.70
C SER A 1 -12.00 12.20 -13.42
N VAL A 2 -11.73 11.36 -14.41
CA VAL A 2 -10.67 10.35 -14.30
C VAL A 2 -9.34 11.04 -14.54
N ILE A 3 -8.35 10.78 -13.68
CA ILE A 3 -7.00 11.32 -13.81
C ILE A 3 -6.37 10.87 -15.13
N ASP A 4 -5.64 11.76 -15.82
CA ASP A 4 -4.86 11.43 -17.01
C ASP A 4 -3.64 10.58 -16.57
N LEU A 5 -3.70 9.27 -16.78
CA LEU A 5 -2.66 8.35 -16.32
C LEU A 5 -1.29 8.59 -16.99
N PRO A 6 -1.17 8.82 -18.31
CA PRO A 6 0.09 9.22 -18.94
C PRO A 6 0.76 10.41 -18.29
N LEU A 7 0.04 11.51 -18.10
CA LEU A 7 0.57 12.73 -17.46
C LEU A 7 0.92 12.49 -15.99
N MET A 8 0.08 11.76 -15.27
CA MET A 8 0.38 11.34 -13.89
C MET A 8 1.70 10.58 -13.81
N TRP A 9 1.90 9.58 -14.66
CA TRP A 9 3.14 8.78 -14.67
C TRP A 9 4.36 9.60 -15.07
N GLU A 10 4.23 10.57 -15.97
CA GLU A 10 5.31 11.47 -16.33
C GLU A 10 5.82 12.24 -15.09
N GLN A 11 4.91 12.85 -14.33
CA GLN A 11 5.28 13.61 -13.14
C GLN A 11 5.77 12.71 -12.00
N LEU A 12 5.13 11.58 -11.74
CA LEU A 12 5.59 10.65 -10.72
C LEU A 12 7.00 10.10 -11.02
N LYS A 13 7.28 9.75 -12.27
CA LYS A 13 8.62 9.28 -12.67
C LYS A 13 9.71 10.34 -12.49
N ARG A 14 9.35 11.62 -12.62
CA ARG A 14 10.28 12.74 -12.44
C ARG A 14 10.69 12.95 -10.99
N ILE A 15 9.79 12.68 -10.03
CA ILE A 15 9.99 13.04 -8.62
C ILE A 15 10.30 11.86 -7.71
N ILE A 16 9.91 10.63 -8.08
CA ILE A 16 10.10 9.46 -7.22
C ILE A 16 11.59 9.07 -7.17
N LYS A 17 12.07 8.73 -5.97
CA LYS A 17 13.42 8.18 -5.82
C LYS A 17 13.52 6.80 -6.48
N PRO A 18 14.72 6.38 -6.95
CA PRO A 18 14.91 5.07 -7.58
C PRO A 18 14.45 3.87 -6.73
N SER A 19 14.57 3.97 -5.40
CA SER A 19 14.09 2.97 -4.43
C SER A 19 12.72 3.27 -3.85
N GLY A 20 12.11 4.40 -4.22
CA GLY A 20 10.80 4.82 -3.72
C GLY A 20 9.67 3.98 -4.28
N ALA A 21 8.54 3.96 -3.58
CA ALA A 21 7.31 3.29 -4.00
C ALA A 21 6.21 4.29 -4.32
N VAL A 22 5.44 4.00 -5.35
CA VAL A 22 4.15 4.65 -5.65
C VAL A 22 3.06 3.66 -5.25
N VAL A 23 2.17 4.08 -4.36
CA VAL A 23 1.12 3.24 -3.78
C VAL A 23 -0.22 3.89 -4.08
N LEU A 24 -1.04 3.24 -4.90
CA LEU A 24 -2.28 3.82 -5.41
C LEU A 24 -3.47 2.89 -5.15
N PHE A 25 -4.54 3.48 -4.63
CA PHE A 25 -5.80 2.78 -4.38
C PHE A 25 -6.67 2.74 -5.63
N GLY A 26 -7.39 1.65 -5.81
CA GLY A 26 -8.34 1.51 -6.90
C GLY A 26 -9.32 0.37 -6.70
N ALA A 27 -10.52 0.55 -7.26
CA ALA A 27 -11.51 -0.52 -7.41
C ALA A 27 -11.62 -0.89 -8.89
N GLU A 28 -12.08 -2.11 -9.18
CA GLU A 28 -12.31 -2.51 -10.59
C GLU A 28 -13.47 -1.72 -11.24
N PRO A 29 -13.38 -1.37 -12.53
CA PRO A 29 -12.32 -1.71 -13.50
C PRO A 29 -11.09 -0.78 -13.48
N PHE A 30 -11.10 0.29 -12.71
CA PHE A 30 -10.03 1.28 -12.69
C PHE A 30 -8.68 0.68 -12.24
N SER A 31 -8.67 -0.22 -11.25
CA SER A 31 -7.42 -0.86 -10.80
C SER A 31 -6.74 -1.67 -11.90
N SER A 32 -7.50 -2.35 -12.77
CA SER A 32 -6.94 -3.04 -13.95
C SER A 32 -6.34 -2.07 -14.96
N ILE A 33 -7.01 -0.96 -15.25
CA ILE A 33 -6.52 0.09 -16.15
C ILE A 33 -5.24 0.72 -15.56
N LEU A 34 -5.23 1.04 -14.27
CA LEU A 34 -4.09 1.61 -13.56
C LEU A 34 -2.86 0.70 -13.64
N ARG A 35 -3.00 -0.59 -13.35
CA ARG A 35 -1.90 -1.56 -13.44
C ARG A 35 -1.38 -1.68 -14.87
N SER A 36 -2.28 -1.80 -15.84
CA SER A 36 -1.93 -1.91 -17.26
C SER A 36 -1.23 -0.68 -17.80
N SER A 37 -1.51 0.51 -17.24
CA SER A 37 -0.89 1.76 -17.68
C SER A 37 0.61 1.85 -17.38
N ASN A 38 1.14 1.04 -16.45
CA ASN A 38 2.57 1.02 -16.13
C ASN A 38 3.06 -0.34 -15.60
N LEU A 39 2.88 -1.39 -16.38
CA LEU A 39 3.33 -2.76 -16.05
C LEU A 39 4.83 -2.83 -15.74
N LYS A 40 5.63 -1.97 -16.34
CA LYS A 40 7.10 -1.94 -16.13
C LYS A 40 7.47 -1.60 -14.69
N MET A 41 6.73 -0.70 -14.05
CA MET A 41 6.94 -0.30 -12.66
C MET A 41 6.11 -1.15 -11.67
N PHE A 42 5.04 -1.80 -12.12
CA PHE A 42 4.17 -2.60 -11.26
C PHE A 42 4.96 -3.72 -10.55
N LYS A 43 4.68 -3.92 -9.25
CA LYS A 43 5.34 -4.94 -8.41
C LYS A 43 4.36 -5.99 -7.90
N TYR A 44 3.34 -5.57 -7.18
CA TYR A 44 2.29 -6.41 -6.60
C TYR A 44 1.15 -5.55 -6.08
N ASP A 45 0.08 -6.20 -5.68
CA ASP A 45 -1.06 -5.57 -5.02
C ASP A 45 -1.16 -6.02 -3.56
N TRP A 46 -1.75 -5.14 -2.74
CA TRP A 46 -2.41 -5.51 -1.51
C TRP A 46 -3.92 -5.48 -1.73
N VAL A 47 -4.63 -6.32 -1.03
CA VAL A 47 -6.10 -6.33 -0.97
C VAL A 47 -6.51 -5.83 0.41
N TRP A 48 -7.01 -4.61 0.49
CA TRP A 48 -7.56 -4.09 1.74
C TRP A 48 -8.99 -4.55 1.91
N VAL A 49 -9.23 -5.40 2.90
CA VAL A 49 -10.57 -5.88 3.30
C VAL A 49 -11.18 -4.84 4.24
N LYS A 50 -12.36 -4.34 3.86
CA LYS A 50 -13.14 -3.34 4.59
C LYS A 50 -14.08 -4.02 5.58
N THR A 51 -14.41 -3.36 6.68
CA THR A 51 -15.42 -3.86 7.63
C THR A 51 -16.86 -3.61 7.17
N LYS A 52 -17.06 -2.75 6.18
CA LYS A 52 -18.38 -2.44 5.61
C LYS A 52 -18.40 -2.81 4.14
N THR A 53 -19.38 -3.61 3.74
CA THR A 53 -19.65 -3.93 2.35
C THR A 53 -20.23 -2.73 1.59
N GLN A 54 -19.96 -2.69 0.31
CA GLN A 54 -20.48 -1.67 -0.61
C GLN A 54 -21.42 -2.30 -1.65
N HIS A 55 -22.21 -1.47 -2.33
CA HIS A 55 -23.15 -1.89 -3.40
C HIS A 55 -24.32 -2.73 -2.91
N PHE A 56 -24.81 -2.45 -1.72
CA PHE A 56 -25.97 -3.16 -1.11
C PHE A 56 -27.20 -3.19 -2.05
N ALA A 57 -27.53 -2.09 -2.72
CA ALA A 57 -28.66 -2.03 -3.64
C ALA A 57 -28.53 -2.98 -4.85
N GLN A 58 -27.35 -3.47 -5.15
CA GLN A 58 -27.08 -4.39 -6.25
C GLN A 58 -26.92 -5.86 -5.80
N ALA A 59 -27.06 -6.14 -4.50
CA ALA A 59 -26.88 -7.47 -3.93
C ALA A 59 -27.71 -8.58 -4.59
N PRO A 60 -28.94 -8.35 -5.11
CA PRO A 60 -29.69 -9.36 -5.85
C PRO A 60 -29.09 -9.73 -7.21
N TYR A 61 -28.19 -8.89 -7.77
CA TYR A 61 -27.71 -9.03 -9.14
C TYR A 61 -26.20 -9.30 -9.24
N ARG A 62 -25.45 -9.01 -8.17
CA ARG A 62 -23.99 -9.23 -8.11
C ARG A 62 -23.51 -9.31 -6.66
N PRO A 63 -22.34 -9.92 -6.41
CA PRO A 63 -21.74 -9.90 -5.08
C PRO A 63 -21.49 -8.46 -4.57
N MET A 64 -21.71 -8.23 -3.29
CA MET A 64 -21.32 -6.99 -2.62
C MET A 64 -19.79 -6.91 -2.54
N THR A 65 -19.25 -5.71 -2.66
CA THR A 65 -17.81 -5.47 -2.61
C THR A 65 -17.38 -5.10 -1.19
N GLU A 66 -16.40 -5.81 -0.65
CA GLU A 66 -15.85 -5.53 0.69
C GLU A 66 -14.34 -5.30 0.68
N HIS A 67 -13.75 -5.09 -0.48
CA HIS A 67 -12.32 -4.85 -0.59
C HIS A 67 -11.99 -3.71 -1.56
N GLU A 68 -10.76 -3.23 -1.46
CA GLU A 68 -10.16 -2.27 -2.39
C GLU A 68 -8.73 -2.72 -2.70
N ILE A 69 -8.29 -2.53 -3.92
CA ILE A 69 -6.94 -2.90 -4.36
C ILE A 69 -5.99 -1.73 -4.08
N VAL A 70 -4.81 -2.06 -3.55
CA VAL A 70 -3.73 -1.11 -3.35
C VAL A 70 -2.54 -1.55 -4.18
N SER A 71 -2.36 -0.93 -5.33
CA SER A 71 -1.33 -1.32 -6.29
C SER A 71 -0.01 -0.62 -6.00
N VAL A 72 1.07 -1.39 -6.02
CA VAL A 72 2.43 -0.93 -5.68
C VAL A 72 3.30 -0.91 -6.93
N PHE A 73 3.93 0.25 -7.15
CA PHE A 73 4.85 0.48 -8.28
C PHE A 73 6.18 1.02 -7.76
N SER A 74 7.28 0.73 -8.46
CA SER A 74 8.61 1.26 -8.16
C SER A 74 9.54 1.12 -9.37
N PHE A 75 10.57 1.95 -9.46
CA PHE A 75 11.73 1.67 -10.32
C PHE A 75 12.57 0.55 -9.72
N GLY A 76 12.73 0.54 -8.40
CA GLY A 76 13.48 -0.49 -7.68
C GLY A 76 12.85 -1.88 -7.81
N GLY A 77 13.67 -2.90 -7.83
CA GLY A 77 13.21 -4.28 -7.85
C GLY A 77 12.79 -4.77 -6.46
N ASN A 78 11.96 -5.80 -6.41
CA ASN A 78 11.47 -6.45 -5.18
C ASN A 78 12.13 -7.81 -4.92
N ALA A 79 13.24 -8.11 -5.59
CA ALA A 79 14.03 -9.34 -5.40
C ALA A 79 15.25 -9.09 -4.52
N LYS A 80 15.82 -10.15 -3.94
CA LYS A 80 16.98 -10.10 -3.03
C LYS A 80 18.18 -9.34 -3.62
N ASN A 81 18.45 -9.54 -4.91
CA ASN A 81 19.62 -9.00 -5.61
C ASN A 81 19.28 -7.80 -6.51
N ALA A 82 18.12 -7.17 -6.32
CA ALA A 82 17.74 -6.00 -7.12
C ALA A 82 18.61 -4.78 -6.78
N ASN A 83 19.02 -4.04 -7.81
CA ASN A 83 19.75 -2.79 -7.68
C ASN A 83 19.24 -1.74 -8.69
N PRO A 84 18.60 -0.65 -8.27
CA PRO A 84 18.24 -0.38 -6.89
C PRO A 84 17.15 -1.35 -6.39
N ARG A 85 17.13 -1.57 -5.09
CA ARG A 85 16.07 -2.33 -4.42
C ARG A 85 15.01 -1.37 -3.91
N MET A 86 13.74 -1.68 -4.12
CA MET A 86 12.62 -0.95 -3.54
C MET A 86 12.67 -1.01 -2.01
N VAL A 87 12.37 0.11 -1.34
CA VAL A 87 12.19 0.12 0.11
C VAL A 87 10.99 -0.75 0.47
N TYR A 88 11.22 -1.71 1.35
CA TYR A 88 10.18 -2.57 1.89
C TYR A 88 10.55 -2.97 3.32
N ASN A 89 9.81 -2.47 4.28
CA ASN A 89 9.96 -2.74 5.71
C ASN A 89 8.76 -3.59 6.14
N PRO A 90 8.87 -4.93 6.21
CA PRO A 90 7.75 -5.78 6.60
C PRO A 90 7.30 -5.46 8.01
N GLN A 91 6.00 -5.22 8.18
CA GLN A 91 5.40 -4.90 9.46
C GLN A 91 4.90 -6.17 10.17
N GLY A 92 4.84 -6.16 11.49
CA GLY A 92 4.30 -7.29 12.28
C GLY A 92 5.26 -8.45 12.48
N LEU A 93 6.57 -8.26 12.23
CA LEU A 93 7.57 -9.30 12.47
C LEU A 93 7.72 -9.64 13.95
N VAL A 94 7.79 -10.93 14.24
CA VAL A 94 8.03 -11.47 15.57
C VAL A 94 9.32 -12.32 15.54
N LYS A 95 10.25 -12.03 16.45
CA LYS A 95 11.50 -12.81 16.56
C LYS A 95 11.20 -14.21 17.10
N CYS A 96 11.65 -15.25 16.41
CA CYS A 96 11.37 -16.63 16.80
C CYS A 96 12.62 -17.52 16.93
N ASN A 97 13.71 -17.22 16.23
CA ASN A 97 14.98 -17.98 16.24
C ASN A 97 14.78 -19.52 16.14
N LYS A 98 13.88 -19.94 15.25
CA LYS A 98 13.52 -21.36 15.09
C LYS A 98 14.50 -22.06 14.15
N VAL A 99 15.06 -23.19 14.60
CA VAL A 99 15.84 -24.08 13.72
C VAL A 99 14.89 -24.81 12.78
N CYS A 100 15.05 -24.59 11.49
CA CYS A 100 14.29 -25.24 10.42
C CYS A 100 15.18 -26.23 9.69
N LYS A 101 14.75 -27.49 9.63
CA LYS A 101 15.48 -28.51 8.87
C LYS A 101 15.33 -28.27 7.37
N GLY A 102 16.43 -28.36 6.67
CA GLY A 102 16.49 -28.34 5.24
C GLY A 102 15.68 -29.49 4.61
N LYS A 103 15.17 -29.25 3.42
CA LYS A 103 14.39 -30.24 2.66
C LYS A 103 15.22 -30.74 1.49
N LYS A 104 15.18 -32.07 1.25
CA LYS A 104 15.85 -32.69 0.09
C LYS A 104 15.24 -32.25 -1.22
N ALA A 105 16.01 -32.31 -2.29
CA ALA A 105 15.56 -32.14 -3.65
C ALA A 105 14.38 -33.06 -3.96
N THR A 106 13.37 -32.57 -4.67
CA THR A 106 12.22 -33.38 -5.10
C THR A 106 11.90 -33.10 -6.55
N HIS A 107 11.62 -34.16 -7.31
CA HIS A 107 11.09 -34.12 -8.64
C HIS A 107 9.64 -34.65 -8.60
N SER A 108 8.67 -33.80 -8.46
CA SER A 108 7.24 -34.16 -8.57
C SER A 108 6.54 -33.20 -9.54
N GLU A 109 5.46 -33.66 -10.17
CA GLU A 109 4.68 -32.84 -11.11
C GLU A 109 4.25 -31.48 -10.57
N HIS A 110 4.13 -31.34 -9.24
CA HIS A 110 3.64 -30.12 -8.60
C HIS A 110 4.70 -29.36 -7.79
N ARG A 111 5.90 -29.90 -7.60
CA ARG A 111 6.99 -29.25 -6.87
C ARG A 111 8.35 -29.68 -7.40
N MET A 112 9.04 -28.75 -8.04
CA MET A 112 10.41 -28.96 -8.48
C MET A 112 11.37 -28.23 -7.55
N ARG A 113 12.23 -28.99 -6.86
CA ARG A 113 13.35 -28.46 -6.10
C ARG A 113 14.61 -29.08 -6.63
N LEU A 114 15.47 -28.27 -7.24
CA LEU A 114 16.66 -28.73 -7.96
C LEU A 114 17.85 -29.08 -7.03
N THR A 115 17.85 -28.54 -5.80
CA THR A 115 18.94 -28.72 -4.85
C THR A 115 18.43 -29.00 -3.44
N ASP A 116 19.22 -29.72 -2.66
CA ASP A 116 18.97 -29.87 -1.24
C ASP A 116 19.11 -28.51 -0.53
N GLN A 117 18.18 -28.24 0.38
CA GLN A 117 18.30 -27.11 1.28
C GLN A 117 19.03 -27.56 2.55
N GLN A 118 19.96 -26.71 2.99
CA GLN A 118 20.61 -26.90 4.29
C GLN A 118 19.69 -26.43 5.43
N ASP A 119 19.98 -26.89 6.64
CA ASP A 119 19.33 -26.39 7.84
C ASP A 119 19.60 -24.88 7.98
N TYR A 120 18.61 -24.16 8.43
CA TYR A 120 18.71 -22.70 8.62
C TYR A 120 17.98 -22.27 9.88
N ILE A 121 18.39 -21.12 10.42
CA ILE A 121 17.69 -20.48 11.52
C ILE A 121 16.71 -19.48 10.93
N GLN A 122 15.42 -19.68 11.22
CA GLN A 122 14.39 -18.70 10.94
C GLN A 122 14.38 -17.67 12.08
N GLU A 123 14.98 -16.51 11.85
CA GLU A 123 15.09 -15.47 12.89
C GLU A 123 13.73 -14.80 13.17
N TRP A 124 12.90 -14.65 12.15
CA TRP A 124 11.65 -13.91 12.21
C TRP A 124 10.48 -14.71 11.65
N THR A 125 9.29 -14.48 12.24
CA THR A 125 7.99 -14.96 11.74
C THR A 125 7.03 -13.77 11.65
N GLY A 126 5.79 -14.00 11.20
CA GLY A 126 4.78 -12.92 11.08
C GLY A 126 4.98 -12.03 9.86
N TYR A 127 5.70 -12.51 8.81
CA TYR A 127 5.76 -11.77 7.55
C TYR A 127 4.36 -11.52 7.00
N PRO A 128 4.06 -10.28 6.55
CA PRO A 128 2.74 -9.94 6.05
C PRO A 128 2.39 -10.73 4.79
N THR A 129 1.12 -11.04 4.64
CA THR A 129 0.51 -11.53 3.40
C THR A 129 -0.08 -10.36 2.62
N THR A 130 -0.53 -10.58 1.40
CA THR A 130 -1.13 -9.53 0.56
C THR A 130 -2.51 -9.05 1.01
N ILE A 131 -3.06 -9.61 2.09
CA ILE A 131 -4.37 -9.24 2.63
C ILE A 131 -4.18 -8.30 3.83
N LEU A 132 -4.82 -7.15 3.79
CA LEU A 132 -4.80 -6.16 4.86
C LEU A 132 -6.20 -6.04 5.48
N HIS A 133 -6.29 -6.17 6.79
CA HIS A 133 -7.53 -6.00 7.56
C HIS A 133 -7.44 -4.72 8.37
N PHE A 134 -8.08 -3.66 7.88
CA PHE A 134 -8.21 -2.39 8.59
C PHE A 134 -9.66 -1.95 8.57
N SER A 135 -10.19 -1.61 9.73
CA SER A 135 -11.55 -1.11 9.85
C SER A 135 -11.70 0.23 9.12
N SER A 136 -12.81 0.39 8.43
CA SER A 136 -13.21 1.69 7.90
C SER A 136 -13.50 2.64 9.07
N GLU A 137 -13.18 3.92 8.92
CA GLU A 137 -13.49 4.93 9.95
C GLU A 137 -15.00 5.09 10.11
N GLY A 138 -15.43 5.31 11.36
CA GLY A 138 -16.86 5.39 11.69
C GLY A 138 -17.50 6.68 11.19
N LYS A 139 -16.86 7.81 11.46
CA LYS A 139 -17.24 9.13 10.95
C LYS A 139 -16.21 9.56 9.93
N THR A 140 -16.65 10.00 8.77
CA THR A 140 -15.79 10.47 7.69
C THR A 140 -16.22 11.85 7.26
N VAL A 141 -15.27 12.70 6.94
CA VAL A 141 -15.49 14.05 6.39
C VAL A 141 -15.31 14.09 4.88
N HIS A 142 -14.83 13.00 4.30
CA HIS A 142 -14.66 12.83 2.86
C HIS A 142 -15.19 11.45 2.42
N PRO A 143 -15.92 11.35 1.29
CA PRO A 143 -16.56 10.10 0.85
C PRO A 143 -15.59 8.92 0.64
N THR A 144 -14.35 9.22 0.25
CA THR A 144 -13.31 8.21 -0.03
C THR A 144 -12.19 8.20 1.02
N GLN A 145 -12.46 8.75 2.23
CA GLN A 145 -11.49 8.81 3.32
C GLN A 145 -10.93 7.41 3.64
N LYS A 146 -9.62 7.33 3.72
CA LYS A 146 -8.92 6.10 4.09
C LYS A 146 -8.64 6.08 5.61
N PRO A 147 -8.66 4.91 6.24
CA PRO A 147 -8.29 4.79 7.65
C PRO A 147 -6.84 5.26 7.89
N VAL A 148 -6.62 6.08 8.90
CA VAL A 148 -5.28 6.57 9.27
C VAL A 148 -4.36 5.39 9.57
N ALA A 149 -4.83 4.36 10.28
CA ALA A 149 -4.04 3.18 10.60
C ALA A 149 -3.56 2.40 9.35
N LEU A 150 -4.38 2.34 8.30
CA LEU A 150 -3.97 1.74 7.01
C LEU A 150 -2.88 2.58 6.35
N MET A 151 -3.02 3.92 6.37
CA MET A 151 -2.01 4.81 5.80
C MET A 151 -0.70 4.74 6.57
N GLU A 152 -0.73 4.68 7.90
CA GLU A 152 0.47 4.46 8.73
C GLU A 152 1.19 3.16 8.39
N TYR A 153 0.43 2.07 8.23
CA TYR A 153 0.99 0.78 7.85
C TYR A 153 1.73 0.86 6.51
N LEU A 154 1.10 1.45 5.49
CA LEU A 154 1.70 1.59 4.16
C LEU A 154 2.92 2.53 4.18
N ILE A 155 2.84 3.66 4.89
CA ILE A 155 3.93 4.62 5.05
C ILE A 155 5.14 3.95 5.72
N LYS A 156 4.95 3.25 6.84
CA LYS A 156 6.02 2.51 7.52
C LYS A 156 6.63 1.42 6.62
N THR A 157 5.81 0.78 5.79
CA THR A 157 6.26 -0.28 4.89
C THR A 157 7.19 0.26 3.80
N TYR A 158 6.92 1.44 3.25
CA TYR A 158 7.62 1.93 2.05
C TYR A 158 8.52 3.13 2.26
N THR A 159 8.64 3.62 3.50
CA THR A 159 9.50 4.78 3.82
C THR A 159 10.28 4.57 5.12
N GLN A 160 11.35 5.36 5.26
CA GLN A 160 12.06 5.54 6.52
C GLN A 160 11.58 6.81 7.25
N GLU A 161 11.84 6.92 8.56
CA GLU A 161 11.55 8.13 9.31
C GLU A 161 12.28 9.34 8.71
N GLY A 162 11.62 10.49 8.72
CA GLY A 162 12.12 11.73 8.14
C GLY A 162 11.99 11.83 6.61
N GLU A 163 11.61 10.76 5.90
CA GLU A 163 11.35 10.83 4.47
C GLU A 163 10.05 11.56 4.15
N THR A 164 9.94 12.01 2.90
CA THR A 164 8.78 12.77 2.41
C THR A 164 7.80 11.84 1.70
N VAL A 165 6.53 11.95 2.06
CA VAL A 165 5.40 11.30 1.41
C VAL A 165 4.58 12.36 0.68
N LEU A 166 4.27 12.12 -0.59
CA LEU A 166 3.40 12.94 -1.40
C LEU A 166 2.04 12.24 -1.55
N ASP A 167 0.97 12.96 -1.27
CA ASP A 167 -0.39 12.60 -1.66
C ASP A 167 -0.96 13.71 -2.55
N PHE A 168 -1.08 13.42 -3.84
CA PHE A 168 -1.53 14.40 -4.83
C PHE A 168 -3.06 14.41 -5.03
N THR A 169 -3.79 13.65 -4.22
CA THR A 169 -5.26 13.60 -4.16
C THR A 169 -5.69 13.46 -2.70
N ALA A 170 -5.20 14.39 -1.87
CA ALA A 170 -5.10 14.21 -0.43
C ALA A 170 -6.45 14.19 0.31
N GLY A 171 -7.52 14.72 -0.29
CA GLY A 171 -8.86 14.73 0.28
C GLY A 171 -8.87 15.32 1.70
N SER A 172 -9.27 14.51 2.66
CA SER A 172 -9.27 14.89 4.09
C SER A 172 -7.92 14.72 4.80
N PHE A 173 -6.83 14.54 4.07
CA PHE A 173 -5.45 14.43 4.56
C PHE A 173 -5.18 13.29 5.55
N SER A 174 -5.85 12.15 5.41
CA SER A 174 -5.55 10.96 6.23
C SER A 174 -4.09 10.54 6.10
N THR A 175 -3.50 10.66 4.91
CA THR A 175 -2.07 10.44 4.66
C THR A 175 -1.21 11.42 5.47
N GLY A 176 -1.62 12.68 5.57
CA GLY A 176 -0.91 13.71 6.34
C GLY A 176 -0.89 13.42 7.84
N VAL A 177 -2.06 13.06 8.40
CA VAL A 177 -2.17 12.63 9.81
C VAL A 177 -1.27 11.41 10.07
N ALA A 178 -1.31 10.42 9.19
CA ALA A 178 -0.47 9.23 9.29
C ALA A 178 1.04 9.56 9.20
N CYS A 179 1.44 10.55 8.39
CA CYS A 179 2.81 11.02 8.30
C CYS A 179 3.28 11.65 9.62
N ILE A 180 2.46 12.49 10.25
CA ILE A 180 2.76 13.06 11.57
C ILE A 180 2.96 11.95 12.60
N ASN A 181 2.00 11.01 12.70
CA ASN A 181 2.05 9.91 13.65
C ASN A 181 3.28 9.00 13.47
N THR A 182 3.88 9.02 12.30
CA THR A 182 4.99 8.13 11.94
C THR A 182 6.31 8.86 11.70
N ASN A 183 6.41 10.14 12.05
CA ASN A 183 7.60 10.99 11.85
C ASN A 183 8.06 11.08 10.38
N ARG A 184 7.13 11.23 9.45
CA ARG A 184 7.39 11.48 8.03
C ARG A 184 7.00 12.90 7.67
N LYS A 185 7.67 13.48 6.68
CA LYS A 185 7.28 14.75 6.07
C LYS A 185 6.13 14.51 5.11
N PHE A 186 5.21 15.44 5.02
CA PHE A 186 4.04 15.35 4.16
C PHE A 186 3.97 16.50 3.16
N ILE A 187 3.63 16.16 1.92
CA ILE A 187 3.21 17.11 0.90
C ILE A 187 1.83 16.63 0.42
N GLY A 188 0.80 17.44 0.65
CA GLY A 188 -0.57 17.17 0.23
C GLY A 188 -0.98 18.14 -0.87
N ILE A 189 -1.69 17.65 -1.88
CA ILE A 189 -2.33 18.44 -2.92
C ILE A 189 -3.80 18.05 -2.94
N GLU A 190 -4.67 19.04 -2.77
CA GLU A 190 -6.12 18.89 -2.87
C GLU A 190 -6.67 20.05 -3.69
N MET A 191 -7.57 19.73 -4.62
CA MET A 191 -8.13 20.72 -5.55
C MET A 191 -9.39 21.38 -5.00
N ASP A 192 -10.13 20.70 -4.13
CA ASP A 192 -11.33 21.21 -3.50
C ASP A 192 -10.96 21.99 -2.23
N ASP A 193 -11.25 23.29 -2.24
CA ASP A 193 -10.90 24.21 -1.14
C ASP A 193 -11.54 23.77 0.19
N THR A 194 -12.75 23.21 0.16
CA THR A 194 -13.45 22.74 1.37
C THR A 194 -12.70 21.56 2.00
N TYR A 195 -12.31 20.58 1.18
CA TYR A 195 -11.55 19.44 1.68
C TYR A 195 -10.13 19.82 2.05
N PHE A 196 -9.51 20.76 1.36
CA PHE A 196 -8.22 21.32 1.73
C PHE A 196 -8.25 21.95 3.12
N ASP A 197 -9.25 22.77 3.41
CA ASP A 197 -9.43 23.41 4.73
C ASP A 197 -9.67 22.37 5.84
N ILE A 198 -10.53 21.38 5.58
CA ILE A 198 -10.80 20.28 6.53
C ILE A 198 -9.50 19.49 6.79
N GLY A 199 -8.79 19.12 5.74
CA GLY A 199 -7.53 18.36 5.85
C GLY A 199 -6.46 19.13 6.60
N SER A 200 -6.33 20.43 6.34
CA SER A 200 -5.39 21.32 7.04
C SER A 200 -5.68 21.38 8.54
N LYS A 201 -6.93 21.54 8.94
CA LYS A 201 -7.36 21.53 10.35
C LYS A 201 -7.10 20.19 11.03
N ARG A 202 -7.27 19.08 10.32
CA ARG A 202 -6.91 17.74 10.86
C ARG A 202 -5.42 17.60 11.13
N ILE A 203 -4.57 18.06 10.23
CA ILE A 203 -3.11 18.02 10.41
C ILE A 203 -2.68 18.90 11.58
N LEU A 204 -3.32 20.08 11.76
CA LEU A 204 -3.02 20.99 12.87
C LEU A 204 -3.58 20.49 14.23
N GLY A 205 -4.37 19.42 14.23
CA GLY A 205 -5.01 18.89 15.44
C GLY A 205 -6.20 19.71 15.92
N GLU A 206 -6.74 20.59 15.07
CA GLU A 206 -7.87 21.46 15.41
C GLU A 206 -9.20 20.71 15.37
N ILE A 207 -9.28 19.62 14.60
CA ILE A 207 -10.44 18.72 14.53
C ILE A 207 -10.01 17.25 14.58
N ASN A 208 -10.73 16.44 15.36
CA ASN A 208 -10.59 14.99 15.43
C ASN A 208 -11.78 14.33 14.73
N VAL A 209 -11.54 13.62 13.63
CA VAL A 209 -12.59 12.91 12.85
C VAL A 209 -12.08 11.55 12.41
#